data_4f136fd22a71d6d14617ce21ca8b49ac
#
_entry.id   4f136fd22a71d6d14617ce21ca8b49ac
#
_cell.length_a   1.000
_cell.length_b   1.000
_cell.length_c   1.000
_cell.angle_alpha   90.00
_cell.angle_beta   90.00
_cell.angle_gamma   90.00
#
_symmetry.space_group_name_H-M   'P 1'
#
loop_
_entity.id
_entity.type
_entity.pdbx_description
1 polymer ?
#
loop_
_entity_poly.entity_id
_entity_poly.type
_entity_poly.pdbx_seq_one_letter_code
_entity_poly.pdbx_strand_id
1 'polypeptide(L)'
;MRHPFERSEQTRKLIDAFRKMSIGETVTLAAMSRSIGFPVTAQNSYSARQIVEKEHSIFIFIDDKSFVRGSGSSMVACGSSFLQSIKRKAKRCKLRMETALAQNLTRDEHLVAAETLSRASIIASTASAVRVKTNRAVPDAGQKADPFDTASALRGAR
;
A
#
# COMPACT_ATOMS: atom_id res chain seq x y z
N MET A 1 18.05 4.63 25.59
CA MET A 1 16.88 3.73 25.50
C MET A 1 15.65 4.59 25.30
N ARG A 2 14.92 4.46 24.16
CA ARG A 2 13.65 5.17 23.98
C ARG A 2 12.61 4.41 24.78
N HIS A 3 11.99 5.06 25.78
CA HIS A 3 10.83 4.51 26.47
C HIS A 3 9.79 4.11 25.42
N PRO A 4 9.22 2.89 25.49
CA PRO A 4 8.11 2.54 24.61
C PRO A 4 6.97 3.53 24.92
N PHE A 5 6.60 4.35 23.94
CA PHE A 5 5.44 5.23 24.08
C PHE A 5 4.25 4.37 24.48
N GLU A 6 3.69 4.63 25.66
CA GLU A 6 2.47 3.97 26.10
C GLU A 6 1.38 4.25 25.08
N ARG A 7 0.96 3.19 24.40
CA ARG A 7 -0.13 3.29 23.41
C ARG A 7 -1.40 3.68 24.17
N SER A 8 -2.10 4.69 23.70
CA SER A 8 -3.37 5.07 24.32
C SER A 8 -4.32 3.86 24.33
N GLU A 9 -5.15 3.75 25.37
CA GLU A 9 -6.15 2.68 25.50
C GLU A 9 -7.04 2.61 24.23
N GLN A 10 -7.40 3.76 23.68
CA GLN A 10 -8.17 3.87 22.47
C GLN A 10 -7.47 3.21 21.28
N THR A 11 -6.17 3.46 21.10
CA THR A 11 -5.39 2.85 20.01
C THR A 11 -5.29 1.33 20.22
N ARG A 12 -5.12 0.84 21.43
CA ARG A 12 -5.07 -0.60 21.73
C ARG A 12 -6.38 -1.29 21.38
N LYS A 13 -7.52 -0.75 21.84
CA LYS A 13 -8.86 -1.30 21.52
C LYS A 13 -9.12 -1.33 20.01
N LEU A 14 -8.68 -0.30 19.30
CA LEU A 14 -8.84 -0.25 17.84
C LEU A 14 -7.95 -1.27 17.12
N ILE A 15 -6.72 -1.49 17.59
CA ILE A 15 -5.85 -2.56 17.10
C ILE A 15 -6.51 -3.92 17.28
N ASP A 16 -7.06 -4.19 18.47
CA ASP A 16 -7.73 -5.46 18.74
C ASP A 16 -8.99 -5.66 17.88
N ALA A 17 -9.74 -4.58 17.64
CA ALA A 17 -10.88 -4.62 16.73
C ALA A 17 -10.46 -4.93 15.28
N PHE A 18 -9.40 -4.30 14.78
CA PHE A 18 -8.87 -4.58 13.43
C PHE A 18 -8.36 -6.01 13.29
N ARG A 19 -7.75 -6.57 14.32
CA ARG A 19 -7.28 -7.97 14.30
C ARG A 19 -8.42 -8.97 14.21
N LYS A 20 -9.58 -8.65 14.78
CA LYS A 20 -10.78 -9.52 14.78
C LYS A 20 -11.56 -9.47 13.47
N MET A 21 -11.37 -8.43 12.65
CA MET A 21 -12.04 -8.36 11.35
C MET A 21 -11.66 -9.55 10.46
N SER A 22 -12.61 -10.09 9.72
CA SER A 22 -12.36 -11.11 8.70
C SER A 22 -11.79 -10.51 7.41
N ILE A 23 -11.05 -11.29 6.61
CA ILE A 23 -10.50 -10.83 5.32
C ILE A 23 -11.66 -10.42 4.41
N GLY A 24 -11.60 -9.21 3.86
CA GLY A 24 -12.66 -8.64 3.01
C GLY A 24 -13.83 -8.03 3.79
N GLU A 25 -13.85 -8.14 5.11
CA GLU A 25 -14.90 -7.55 5.93
C GLU A 25 -14.85 -6.02 5.88
N THR A 26 -16.04 -5.43 5.82
CA THR A 26 -16.25 -3.98 5.85
C THR A 26 -17.01 -3.59 7.11
N VAL A 27 -16.46 -2.69 7.91
CA VAL A 27 -17.06 -2.18 9.15
C VAL A 27 -17.13 -0.67 9.08
N THR A 28 -18.34 -0.10 9.26
CA THR A 28 -18.48 1.36 9.27
C THR A 28 -17.81 2.00 10.49
N LEU A 29 -17.36 3.26 10.34
CA LEU A 29 -16.77 4.02 11.47
C LEU A 29 -17.72 4.08 12.67
N ALA A 30 -19.03 4.23 12.42
CA ALA A 30 -20.04 4.26 13.48
C ALA A 30 -20.18 2.91 14.20
N ALA A 31 -20.15 1.79 13.46
CA ALA A 31 -20.19 0.45 14.05
C ALA A 31 -18.89 0.17 14.83
N MET A 32 -17.76 0.54 14.29
CA MET A 32 -16.45 0.42 14.97
C MET A 32 -16.45 1.23 16.28
N SER A 33 -16.86 2.50 16.23
CA SER A 33 -16.93 3.38 17.41
C SER A 33 -17.83 2.78 18.51
N ARG A 34 -18.97 2.19 18.13
CA ARG A 34 -19.86 1.51 19.09
C ARG A 34 -19.20 0.27 19.71
N SER A 35 -18.51 -0.52 18.91
CA SER A 35 -17.87 -1.76 19.39
C SER A 35 -16.74 -1.52 20.36
N ILE A 36 -15.98 -0.43 20.20
CA ILE A 36 -14.83 -0.09 21.06
C ILE A 36 -15.19 0.88 22.20
N GLY A 37 -16.40 1.46 22.20
CA GLY A 37 -16.93 2.32 23.25
C GLY A 37 -16.45 3.77 23.24
N PHE A 38 -15.88 4.25 22.12
CA PHE A 38 -15.45 5.64 21.95
C PHE A 38 -15.41 6.06 20.47
N PRO A 39 -15.42 7.37 20.15
CA PRO A 39 -15.40 7.84 18.78
C PRO A 39 -14.04 7.55 18.12
N VAL A 40 -14.09 6.98 16.92
CA VAL A 40 -12.90 6.77 16.09
C VAL A 40 -12.52 8.08 15.44
N THR A 41 -11.32 8.58 15.73
CA THR A 41 -10.73 9.78 15.14
C THR A 41 -9.77 9.42 14.01
N ALA A 42 -9.48 10.38 13.11
CA ALA A 42 -8.49 10.18 12.05
C ALA A 42 -7.12 9.82 12.63
N GLN A 43 -6.71 10.45 13.73
CA GLN A 43 -5.41 10.24 14.37
C GLN A 43 -5.27 8.83 14.96
N ASN A 44 -6.25 8.38 15.78
CA ASN A 44 -6.15 7.05 16.39
C ASN A 44 -6.34 5.93 15.37
N SER A 45 -7.17 6.12 14.32
CA SER A 45 -7.31 5.16 13.24
C SER A 45 -6.03 5.05 12.40
N TYR A 46 -5.37 6.16 12.09
CA TYR A 46 -4.09 6.15 11.38
C TYR A 46 -3.02 5.39 12.17
N SER A 47 -2.86 5.72 13.46
CA SER A 47 -1.88 5.07 14.33
C SER A 47 -2.14 3.56 14.47
N ALA A 48 -3.39 3.16 14.70
CA ALA A 48 -3.76 1.76 14.85
C ALA A 48 -3.52 0.97 13.54
N ARG A 49 -3.86 1.54 12.39
CA ARG A 49 -3.62 0.92 11.08
C ARG A 49 -2.13 0.70 10.82
N GLN A 50 -1.29 1.70 11.06
CA GLN A 50 0.16 1.55 10.91
C GLN A 50 0.74 0.43 11.78
N ILE A 51 0.22 0.29 13.01
CA ILE A 51 0.67 -0.74 13.93
C ILE A 51 0.23 -2.13 13.46
N VAL A 52 -1.04 -2.33 13.08
CA VAL A 52 -1.51 -3.64 12.62
C VAL A 52 -0.87 -4.05 11.30
N GLU A 53 -0.57 -3.10 10.42
CA GLU A 53 0.18 -3.34 9.19
C GLU A 53 1.60 -3.81 9.50
N LYS A 54 2.32 -3.10 10.36
CA LYS A 54 3.73 -3.37 10.68
C LYS A 54 3.93 -4.60 11.56
N GLU A 55 3.09 -4.77 12.59
CA GLU A 55 3.29 -5.82 13.59
C GLU A 55 2.51 -7.10 13.30
N HIS A 56 1.40 -7.01 12.56
CA HIS A 56 0.51 -8.15 12.30
C HIS A 56 0.30 -8.46 10.82
N SER A 57 0.90 -7.68 9.91
CA SER A 57 0.71 -7.82 8.45
C SER A 57 -0.76 -7.75 8.02
N ILE A 58 -1.57 -6.97 8.75
CA ILE A 58 -2.99 -6.76 8.47
C ILE A 58 -3.16 -5.40 7.79
N PHE A 59 -3.69 -5.40 6.58
CA PHE A 59 -3.93 -4.19 5.81
C PHE A 59 -5.39 -3.75 5.98
N ILE A 60 -5.59 -2.55 6.54
CA ILE A 60 -6.90 -1.93 6.70
C ILE A 60 -6.98 -0.71 5.79
N PHE A 61 -7.89 -0.73 4.84
CA PHE A 61 -8.20 0.41 3.98
C PHE A 61 -9.31 1.24 4.61
N ILE A 62 -9.32 2.54 4.29
CA ILE A 62 -10.47 3.41 4.56
C ILE A 62 -11.16 3.65 3.22
N ASP A 63 -12.45 3.33 3.18
CA ASP A 63 -13.34 3.60 2.07
C ASP A 63 -14.51 4.43 2.59
N ASP A 64 -14.59 5.71 2.16
CA ASP A 64 -15.51 6.72 2.69
C ASP A 64 -15.55 6.76 4.23
N LYS A 65 -16.58 6.16 4.81
CA LYS A 65 -16.83 6.11 6.26
C LYS A 65 -16.73 4.70 6.81
N SER A 66 -15.94 3.83 6.17
CA SER A 66 -15.78 2.43 6.58
C SER A 66 -14.32 2.00 6.58
N PHE A 67 -14.02 0.99 7.40
CA PHE A 67 -12.80 0.24 7.38
C PHE A 67 -13.02 -1.07 6.62
N VAL A 68 -12.09 -1.39 5.73
CA VAL A 68 -12.13 -2.63 4.95
C VAL A 68 -10.84 -3.40 5.22
N ARG A 69 -10.94 -4.63 5.71
CA ARG A 69 -9.77 -5.49 5.80
C ARG A 69 -9.37 -6.00 4.43
N GLY A 70 -8.13 -5.73 4.03
CA GLY A 70 -7.61 -6.06 2.72
C GLY A 70 -7.62 -7.56 2.43
N SER A 71 -8.13 -7.92 1.24
CA SER A 71 -7.92 -9.23 0.63
C SER A 71 -6.64 -9.21 -0.22
N GLY A 72 -6.13 -10.40 -0.60
CA GLY A 72 -4.96 -10.49 -1.49
C GLY A 72 -5.14 -9.69 -2.78
N SER A 73 -6.32 -9.77 -3.40
CA SER A 73 -6.65 -9.04 -4.63
C SER A 73 -6.68 -7.52 -4.42
N SER A 74 -7.27 -7.05 -3.32
CA SER A 74 -7.30 -5.62 -3.00
C SER A 74 -5.92 -5.06 -2.69
N MET A 75 -5.05 -5.84 -2.04
CA MET A 75 -3.65 -5.46 -1.78
C MET A 75 -2.85 -5.36 -3.09
N VAL A 76 -3.00 -6.29 -4.01
CA VAL A 76 -2.37 -6.23 -5.34
C VAL A 76 -2.85 -5.01 -6.12
N ALA A 77 -4.16 -4.74 -6.14
CA ALA A 77 -4.73 -3.57 -6.81
C ALA A 77 -4.21 -2.25 -6.18
N CYS A 78 -4.15 -2.18 -4.85
CA CYS A 78 -3.59 -1.03 -4.14
C CYS A 78 -2.11 -0.81 -4.47
N GLY A 79 -1.30 -1.86 -4.43
CA GLY A 79 0.12 -1.80 -4.80
C GLY A 79 0.33 -1.33 -6.24
N SER A 80 -0.44 -1.85 -7.18
CA SER A 80 -0.40 -1.42 -8.59
C SER A 80 -0.77 0.06 -8.75
N SER A 81 -1.84 0.51 -8.12
CA SER A 81 -2.27 1.91 -8.13
C SER A 81 -1.21 2.84 -7.50
N PHE A 82 -0.59 2.42 -6.41
CA PHE A 82 0.48 3.14 -5.75
C PHE A 82 1.69 3.32 -6.68
N LEU A 83 2.16 2.25 -7.33
CA LEU A 83 3.26 2.32 -8.29
C LEU A 83 2.95 3.26 -9.47
N GLN A 84 1.72 3.23 -9.99
CA GLN A 84 1.30 4.18 -11.03
C GLN A 84 1.29 5.63 -10.55
N SER A 85 0.93 5.86 -9.28
CA SER A 85 0.97 7.18 -8.66
C SER A 85 2.40 7.69 -8.53
N ILE A 86 3.33 6.85 -8.05
CA ILE A 86 4.77 7.15 -7.98
C ILE A 86 5.31 7.53 -9.36
N LYS A 87 5.02 6.72 -10.38
CA LYS A 87 5.43 6.99 -11.75
C LYS A 87 4.94 8.35 -12.25
N ARG A 88 3.66 8.68 -12.01
CA ARG A 88 3.09 9.98 -12.40
C ARG A 88 3.75 11.15 -11.66
N LYS A 89 4.04 10.98 -10.37
CA LYS A 89 4.75 11.98 -9.55
C LYS A 89 6.19 12.17 -10.02
N ALA A 90 6.91 11.08 -10.31
CA ALA A 90 8.27 11.12 -10.82
C ALA A 90 8.36 11.82 -12.19
N LYS A 91 7.44 11.53 -13.11
CA LYS A 91 7.37 12.23 -14.40
C LYS A 91 7.14 13.74 -14.24
N ARG A 92 6.24 14.15 -13.33
CA ARG A 92 6.00 15.56 -13.05
C ARG A 92 7.22 16.24 -12.39
N CYS A 93 7.89 15.53 -11.48
CA CYS A 93 9.13 16.02 -10.87
C CYS A 93 10.22 16.21 -11.93
N LYS A 94 10.41 15.23 -12.81
CA LYS A 94 11.35 15.31 -13.92
C LYS A 94 11.11 16.58 -14.75
N LEU A 95 9.89 16.80 -15.23
CA LEU A 95 9.52 17.97 -16.04
C LEU A 95 9.82 19.29 -15.30
N ARG A 96 9.51 19.36 -14.00
CA ARG A 96 9.80 20.56 -13.19
C ARG A 96 11.29 20.81 -13.06
N MET A 97 12.11 19.79 -12.89
CA MET A 97 13.57 19.93 -12.78
C MET A 97 14.20 20.31 -14.13
N GLU A 98 13.71 19.75 -15.25
CA GLU A 98 14.12 20.15 -16.58
C GLU A 98 13.82 21.64 -16.83
N THR A 99 12.63 22.10 -16.42
CA THR A 99 12.24 23.52 -16.54
C THR A 99 13.08 24.40 -15.62
N ALA A 100 13.37 23.96 -14.39
CA ALA A 100 14.21 24.71 -13.47
C ALA A 100 15.64 24.86 -13.97
N LEU A 101 16.25 23.78 -14.51
CA LEU A 101 17.59 23.79 -15.07
C LEU A 101 17.77 24.71 -16.30
N ALA A 102 16.66 25.05 -16.97
CA ALA A 102 16.63 26.02 -18.05
C ALA A 102 16.59 27.49 -17.57
N GLN A 103 16.51 27.72 -16.24
CA GLN A 103 16.50 29.04 -15.62
C GLN A 103 17.86 29.38 -15.02
N ASN A 104 18.07 30.66 -14.69
CA ASN A 104 19.30 31.11 -14.01
C ASN A 104 19.30 30.68 -12.54
N LEU A 105 19.83 29.50 -12.27
CA LEU A 105 19.99 28.94 -10.93
C LEU A 105 21.40 29.27 -10.38
N THR A 106 21.51 29.36 -9.09
CA THR A 106 22.81 29.33 -8.41
C THR A 106 23.46 27.97 -8.62
N ARG A 107 24.79 27.89 -8.42
CA ARG A 107 25.54 26.63 -8.58
C ARG A 107 24.97 25.51 -7.71
N ASP A 108 24.60 25.79 -6.47
CA ASP A 108 24.11 24.81 -5.52
C ASP A 108 22.70 24.33 -5.91
N GLU A 109 21.81 25.24 -6.31
CA GLU A 109 20.49 24.91 -6.82
C GLU A 109 20.57 24.06 -8.10
N HIS A 110 21.51 24.37 -9.00
CA HIS A 110 21.74 23.60 -10.21
C HIS A 110 22.15 22.15 -9.89
N LEU A 111 23.03 21.93 -8.92
CA LEU A 111 23.45 20.60 -8.47
C LEU A 111 22.27 19.81 -7.87
N VAL A 112 21.48 20.44 -7.00
CA VAL A 112 20.30 19.81 -6.39
C VAL A 112 19.25 19.45 -7.46
N ALA A 113 19.02 20.35 -8.42
CA ALA A 113 18.07 20.10 -9.50
C ALA A 113 18.53 18.95 -10.41
N ALA A 114 19.81 18.89 -10.76
CA ALA A 114 20.39 17.81 -11.57
C ALA A 114 20.32 16.46 -10.88
N GLU A 115 20.64 16.39 -9.58
CA GLU A 115 20.52 15.17 -8.79
C GLU A 115 19.07 14.71 -8.68
N THR A 116 18.15 15.63 -8.41
CA THR A 116 16.72 15.33 -8.32
C THR A 116 16.17 14.83 -9.65
N LEU A 117 16.60 15.44 -10.77
CA LEU A 117 16.24 15.00 -12.12
C LEU A 117 16.71 13.57 -12.39
N SER A 118 17.95 13.24 -12.03
CA SER A 118 18.50 11.90 -12.18
C SER A 118 17.68 10.87 -11.39
N ARG A 119 17.42 11.12 -10.13
CA ARG A 119 16.59 10.24 -9.26
C ARG A 119 15.17 10.06 -9.81
N ALA A 120 14.52 11.16 -10.22
CA ALA A 120 13.17 11.10 -10.78
C ALA A 120 13.13 10.31 -12.11
N SER A 121 14.18 10.41 -12.92
CA SER A 121 14.30 9.67 -14.19
C SER A 121 14.43 8.16 -13.94
N ILE A 122 15.25 7.75 -12.97
CA ILE A 122 15.38 6.34 -12.57
C ILE A 122 14.04 5.79 -12.09
N ILE A 123 13.35 6.50 -11.20
CA ILE A 123 12.04 6.07 -10.68
C ILE A 123 11.01 5.95 -11.81
N ALA A 124 10.98 6.91 -12.75
CA ALA A 124 10.03 6.90 -13.86
C ALA A 124 10.29 5.74 -14.84
N SER A 125 11.55 5.36 -15.06
CA SER A 125 11.93 4.25 -15.94
C SER A 125 11.67 2.89 -15.29
N THR A 126 12.09 2.69 -14.05
CA THR A 126 11.90 1.41 -13.33
C THR A 126 10.42 1.09 -13.10
N ALA A 127 9.60 2.08 -12.73
CA ALA A 127 8.16 1.90 -12.61
C ALA A 127 7.45 1.61 -13.96
N SER A 128 8.15 1.79 -15.09
CA SER A 128 7.63 1.45 -16.43
C SER A 128 7.95 0.02 -16.85
N ALA A 129 9.02 -0.56 -16.34
CA ALA A 129 9.49 -1.90 -16.68
C ALA A 129 8.58 -3.02 -16.14
N VAL A 130 7.78 -2.73 -15.13
CA VAL A 130 6.85 -3.69 -14.50
C VAL A 130 5.49 -3.66 -15.23
N ARG A 131 5.46 -3.75 -16.55
CA ARG A 131 4.30 -4.29 -17.26
C ARG A 131 4.47 -5.81 -17.31
N VAL A 132 4.15 -6.48 -16.22
CA VAL A 132 3.80 -7.88 -16.30
C VAL A 132 2.58 -7.94 -17.23
N LYS A 133 2.76 -8.49 -18.42
CA LYS A 133 1.65 -8.86 -19.29
C LYS A 133 0.87 -9.94 -18.56
N THR A 134 -0.09 -9.56 -17.74
CA THR A 134 -1.09 -10.47 -17.18
C THR A 134 -2.08 -10.85 -18.29
N ASN A 135 -1.56 -11.48 -19.35
CA ASN A 135 -2.35 -12.22 -20.34
C ASN A 135 -2.58 -13.65 -19.85
N ARG A 136 -2.61 -13.88 -18.56
CA ARG A 136 -3.24 -15.08 -18.02
C ARG A 136 -4.67 -14.73 -17.70
N ALA A 137 -5.59 -15.26 -18.52
CA ALA A 137 -6.98 -15.39 -18.13
C ALA A 137 -7.01 -15.87 -16.68
N VAL A 138 -7.59 -15.08 -15.79
CA VAL A 138 -7.88 -15.53 -14.42
C VAL A 138 -8.75 -16.78 -14.61
N PRO A 139 -8.35 -17.96 -14.16
CA PRO A 139 -9.22 -19.12 -14.21
C PRO A 139 -10.50 -18.75 -13.47
N ASP A 140 -11.63 -19.04 -14.09
CA ASP A 140 -12.95 -18.79 -13.55
C ASP A 140 -13.02 -19.35 -12.12
N ALA A 141 -13.49 -18.55 -11.16
CA ALA A 141 -13.46 -18.82 -9.73
C ALA A 141 -14.30 -20.05 -9.30
N GLY A 142 -14.69 -20.89 -10.25
CA GLY A 142 -15.46 -22.13 -10.04
C GLY A 142 -14.62 -23.40 -9.87
N GLN A 143 -13.35 -23.40 -10.24
CA GLN A 143 -12.49 -24.57 -10.01
C GLN A 143 -11.64 -24.38 -8.75
N LYS A 144 -12.01 -25.05 -7.67
CA LYS A 144 -11.15 -25.28 -6.50
C LYS A 144 -9.88 -26.04 -6.99
N ALA A 145 -8.85 -25.28 -7.38
CA ALA A 145 -7.53 -25.85 -7.55
C ALA A 145 -7.01 -26.19 -6.15
N ASP A 146 -6.81 -27.47 -5.92
CA ASP A 146 -6.19 -27.98 -4.71
C ASP A 146 -4.75 -27.41 -4.63
N PRO A 147 -4.41 -26.61 -3.61
CA PRO A 147 -3.12 -25.89 -3.57
C PRO A 147 -1.91 -26.83 -3.37
N PHE A 148 -2.11 -28.15 -3.27
CA PHE A 148 -1.07 -29.13 -2.97
C PHE A 148 -0.88 -30.25 -4.01
N ASP A 149 -1.47 -30.14 -5.20
CA ASP A 149 -1.17 -31.14 -6.25
C ASP A 149 0.18 -30.87 -6.93
N THR A 150 1.25 -30.97 -6.13
CA THR A 150 2.63 -31.00 -6.62
C THR A 150 3.02 -32.32 -7.31
N ALA A 151 2.12 -33.32 -7.27
CA ALA A 151 2.42 -34.63 -7.86
C ALA A 151 2.31 -34.66 -9.40
N SER A 152 1.54 -33.74 -10.00
CA SER A 152 1.39 -33.65 -11.46
C SER A 152 2.55 -32.93 -12.16
N ALA A 153 3.27 -32.05 -11.46
CA ALA A 153 4.35 -31.26 -12.03
C ALA A 153 5.65 -32.10 -12.28
N LEU A 154 5.79 -33.24 -11.61
CA LEU A 154 7.01 -34.10 -11.71
C LEU A 154 6.91 -35.22 -12.73
N ARG A 155 5.77 -35.45 -13.38
CA ARG A 155 5.60 -36.50 -14.39
C ARG A 155 5.84 -36.09 -15.84
N GLY A 156 6.10 -34.79 -16.08
CA GLY A 156 6.33 -34.25 -17.43
C GLY A 156 7.80 -34.12 -17.88
N ALA A 157 8.76 -34.59 -17.07
CA ALA A 157 10.19 -34.52 -17.40
C ALA A 157 10.78 -35.94 -17.53
N ARG A 158 10.46 -36.61 -18.63
CA ARG A 158 11.22 -37.71 -19.18
C ARG A 158 11.17 -37.66 -20.70
#